data_40a02175cf7f8e783edc1db930c75f09
#
_entry.id   40a02175cf7f8e783edc1db930c75f09
#
_cell.length_a   1.000
_cell.length_b   1.000
_cell.length_c   1.000
_cell.angle_alpha   90.00
_cell.angle_beta   90.00
_cell.angle_gamma   90.00
#
_symmetry.space_group_name_H-M   'P 1'
#
loop_
_entity.id
_entity.type
_entity.pdbx_description
1 polymer ?
#
loop_
_entity_poly.entity_id
_entity_poly.type
_entity_poly.pdbx_seq_one_letter_code
_entity_poly.pdbx_strand_id
1 'polypeptide(L)'
;MAHILLGVTGSIAAFKACHLASDWSKQGHEVRVVMTAAAQEFVTPLTFSSLTHTPTRMSMFAAGHRPGATADVAPGPDGPLQISHVADAKWADLLAVAPASADIIAKIACGIADDQLTSTILAYDKGPKILCPAMNVHMYENAVTQRNLNTCRELGWTIVEPESGMLACGDAGKGRMEEPARIETAVKALLLANRPDGELPLKGLAVLVTAGPTQEPLDPVRFLTNHSTGKMGYALAEQARDLGAQVTLVSGPVALDAPYGVDVVDVTTARDMFDAVTNRFADTDITVMAAAVGDFRPVEQARDKIKKNGRSGIELELTSNPDILAWAGEHKRPDQTLCGFAMETRDLEANAAKKLNDKHCDMLVANNLRTPGAGFAADTNVVTVLTPGETADRPNIERWSKMGKDALAKRILVKLAAMRADGERR
;
A
#
# COMPACT_ATOMS: atom_id res chain seq x y z
N MET A 1 10.56 5.54 -2.82
CA MET A 1 10.72 6.99 -2.59
C MET A 1 10.46 7.67 -3.93
N ALA A 2 9.59 8.67 -3.98
CA ALA A 2 9.25 9.40 -5.21
C ALA A 2 9.21 10.90 -4.91
N HIS A 3 9.38 11.71 -5.95
CA HIS A 3 9.26 13.17 -5.91
C HIS A 3 7.84 13.56 -6.32
N ILE A 4 7.05 14.08 -5.38
CA ILE A 4 5.66 14.46 -5.62
C ILE A 4 5.53 15.98 -5.63
N LEU A 5 5.01 16.53 -6.72
CA LEU A 5 4.63 17.92 -6.80
C LEU A 5 3.14 18.08 -6.51
N LEU A 6 2.79 18.77 -5.44
CA LEU A 6 1.42 19.03 -5.02
C LEU A 6 1.01 20.47 -5.35
N GLY A 7 0.12 20.64 -6.31
CA GLY A 7 -0.56 21.88 -6.60
C GLY A 7 -1.79 22.06 -5.72
N VAL A 8 -1.88 23.18 -5.00
CA VAL A 8 -3.02 23.50 -4.14
C VAL A 8 -3.73 24.75 -4.67
N THR A 9 -5.04 24.63 -4.92
CA THR A 9 -5.85 25.73 -5.49
C THR A 9 -6.93 26.23 -4.53
N GLY A 10 -7.56 27.33 -4.87
CA GLY A 10 -8.54 28.03 -4.02
C GLY A 10 -9.83 27.21 -3.81
N SER A 11 -9.88 26.46 -2.73
CA SER A 11 -11.06 25.72 -2.26
C SER A 11 -10.97 25.52 -0.76
N ILE A 12 -12.12 25.49 -0.08
CA ILE A 12 -12.17 25.12 1.34
C ILE A 12 -11.50 23.76 1.59
N ALA A 13 -11.49 22.84 0.61
CA ALA A 13 -10.85 21.55 0.71
C ALA A 13 -9.31 21.61 0.76
N ALA A 14 -8.68 22.79 0.68
CA ALA A 14 -7.24 22.96 0.84
C ALA A 14 -6.69 22.42 2.17
N PHE A 15 -7.51 22.35 3.24
CA PHE A 15 -7.11 21.70 4.49
C PHE A 15 -6.84 20.19 4.32
N LYS A 16 -7.56 19.50 3.42
CA LYS A 16 -7.33 18.08 3.12
C LYS A 16 -5.98 17.86 2.42
N ALA A 17 -5.51 18.86 1.64
CA ALA A 17 -4.18 18.80 1.03
C ALA A 17 -3.05 18.79 2.08
N CYS A 18 -3.28 19.37 3.26
CA CYS A 18 -2.32 19.29 4.36
C CYS A 18 -2.14 17.84 4.86
N HIS A 19 -3.21 17.05 4.90
CA HIS A 19 -3.14 15.62 5.22
C HIS A 19 -2.33 14.88 4.17
N LEU A 20 -2.62 15.08 2.88
CA LEU A 20 -1.86 14.47 1.78
C LEU A 20 -0.37 14.79 1.87
N ALA A 21 -0.02 16.07 2.04
CA ALA A 21 1.38 16.52 2.16
C ALA A 21 2.09 15.86 3.34
N SER A 22 1.42 15.79 4.51
CA SER A 22 1.95 15.17 5.72
C SER A 22 2.14 13.68 5.55
N ASP A 23 1.15 12.98 4.99
CA ASP A 23 1.15 11.52 4.90
C ASP A 23 2.17 11.04 3.86
N TRP A 24 2.28 11.69 2.70
CA TRP A 24 3.31 11.39 1.72
C TRP A 24 4.73 11.64 2.26
N SER A 25 4.95 12.74 3.01
CA SER A 25 6.24 13.01 3.65
C SER A 25 6.59 11.93 4.69
N LYS A 26 5.64 11.49 5.53
CA LYS A 26 5.83 10.41 6.51
C LYS A 26 6.13 9.06 5.85
N GLN A 27 5.61 8.83 4.65
CA GLN A 27 5.89 7.63 3.84
C GLN A 27 7.25 7.67 3.15
N GLY A 28 8.03 8.75 3.34
CA GLY A 28 9.37 8.90 2.79
C GLY A 28 9.40 9.41 1.35
N HIS A 29 8.29 9.99 0.86
CA HIS A 29 8.31 10.74 -0.39
C HIS A 29 8.88 12.15 -0.16
N GLU A 30 9.59 12.70 -1.16
CA GLU A 30 9.88 14.14 -1.18
C GLU A 30 8.68 14.89 -1.78
N VAL A 31 8.13 15.85 -1.02
CA VAL A 31 6.95 16.60 -1.44
C VAL A 31 7.28 18.07 -1.59
N ARG A 32 7.05 18.64 -2.76
CA ARG A 32 7.06 20.07 -3.01
C ARG A 32 5.65 20.58 -3.22
N VAL A 33 5.34 21.74 -2.64
CA VAL A 33 4.00 22.32 -2.73
C VAL A 33 4.04 23.63 -3.50
N VAL A 34 3.13 23.78 -4.46
CA VAL A 34 2.89 25.01 -5.22
C VAL A 34 1.46 25.48 -4.96
N MET A 35 1.31 26.71 -4.44
CA MET A 35 0.00 27.27 -4.12
C MET A 35 -0.37 28.37 -5.06
N THR A 36 -1.63 28.38 -5.53
CA THR A 36 -2.21 29.58 -6.17
C THR A 36 -2.46 30.68 -5.15
N ALA A 37 -2.59 31.93 -5.60
CA ALA A 37 -2.95 33.03 -4.73
C ALA A 37 -4.25 32.77 -3.95
N ALA A 38 -5.27 32.23 -4.62
CA ALA A 38 -6.54 31.88 -3.99
C ALA A 38 -6.41 30.77 -2.93
N ALA A 39 -5.46 29.85 -3.05
CA ALA A 39 -5.24 28.80 -2.04
C ALA A 39 -4.73 29.38 -0.71
N GLN A 40 -3.96 30.45 -0.77
CA GLN A 40 -3.36 31.10 0.41
C GLN A 40 -4.41 31.76 1.32
N GLU A 41 -5.61 32.05 0.81
CA GLU A 41 -6.74 32.55 1.59
C GLU A 41 -7.36 31.47 2.51
N PHE A 42 -7.12 30.18 2.22
CA PHE A 42 -7.67 29.05 2.99
C PHE A 42 -6.61 28.43 3.92
N VAL A 43 -5.37 28.31 3.46
CA VAL A 43 -4.26 27.71 4.21
C VAL A 43 -2.98 28.49 3.94
N THR A 44 -2.20 28.74 4.99
CA THR A 44 -0.96 29.51 4.81
C THR A 44 0.16 28.66 4.20
N PRO A 45 1.06 29.24 3.41
CA PRO A 45 2.24 28.54 2.89
C PRO A 45 3.13 27.94 3.99
N LEU A 46 3.17 28.56 5.16
CA LEU A 46 3.93 28.09 6.32
C LEU A 46 3.46 26.69 6.76
N THR A 47 2.16 26.41 6.69
CA THR A 47 1.61 25.10 7.05
C THR A 47 2.24 24.01 6.19
N PHE A 48 2.25 24.18 4.87
CA PHE A 48 2.83 23.18 3.96
C PHE A 48 4.35 23.07 4.12
N SER A 49 5.05 24.20 4.23
CA SER A 49 6.51 24.20 4.45
C SER A 49 6.91 23.44 5.73
N SER A 50 6.09 23.55 6.79
CA SER A 50 6.31 22.83 8.05
C SER A 50 6.04 21.33 7.94
N LEU A 51 5.08 20.92 7.11
CA LEU A 51 4.70 19.50 6.92
C LEU A 51 5.67 18.77 6.00
N THR A 52 6.16 19.45 4.97
CA THR A 52 7.01 18.84 3.94
C THR A 52 8.50 19.09 4.15
N HIS A 53 8.87 19.97 5.09
CA HIS A 53 10.23 20.45 5.32
C HIS A 53 10.88 21.08 4.06
N THR A 54 10.06 21.54 3.12
CA THR A 54 10.48 22.21 1.88
C THR A 54 9.76 23.57 1.73
N PRO A 55 10.40 24.60 1.19
CA PRO A 55 9.74 25.88 0.96
C PRO A 55 8.57 25.73 -0.01
N THR A 56 7.39 26.24 0.39
CA THR A 56 6.20 26.31 -0.46
C THR A 56 6.37 27.38 -1.52
N ARG A 57 6.09 27.06 -2.77
CA ARG A 57 6.18 28.02 -3.88
C ARG A 57 4.84 28.70 -4.13
N MET A 58 4.89 30.02 -4.35
CA MET A 58 3.70 30.88 -4.49
C MET A 58 3.73 31.73 -5.76
N SER A 59 4.90 32.06 -6.25
CA SER A 59 5.09 32.98 -7.36
C SER A 59 6.30 32.60 -8.20
N MET A 60 6.25 32.92 -9.48
CA MET A 60 7.40 32.79 -10.41
C MET A 60 8.48 33.86 -10.11
N PHE A 61 8.13 34.88 -9.35
CA PHE A 61 8.99 36.04 -9.05
C PHE A 61 9.18 36.12 -7.54
N ALA A 62 10.38 36.50 -7.09
CA ALA A 62 10.69 36.68 -5.69
C ALA A 62 9.75 37.71 -5.03
N ALA A 63 9.34 37.44 -3.79
CA ALA A 63 8.57 38.38 -3.00
C ALA A 63 9.41 39.66 -2.79
N GLY A 64 8.91 40.77 -3.32
CA GLY A 64 9.59 42.07 -3.21
C GLY A 64 10.22 42.56 -4.50
N HIS A 65 9.67 42.21 -5.63
CA HIS A 65 10.13 42.69 -6.93
C HIS A 65 10.20 44.22 -6.97
N ARG A 66 11.39 44.77 -6.70
CA ARG A 66 11.76 46.13 -7.14
C ARG A 66 12.15 46.03 -8.60
N PRO A 67 11.78 46.98 -9.46
CA PRO A 67 12.29 47.07 -10.83
C PRO A 67 13.82 46.94 -10.81
N GLY A 68 14.37 45.83 -11.39
CA GLY A 68 15.81 45.53 -11.36
C GLY A 68 16.25 44.37 -10.45
N ALA A 69 15.36 43.78 -9.62
CA ALA A 69 15.67 42.51 -8.93
C ALA A 69 15.53 41.34 -9.89
N THR A 70 16.55 40.50 -9.96
CA THR A 70 16.51 39.24 -10.75
C THR A 70 15.44 38.31 -10.16
N ALA A 71 14.65 37.66 -11.04
CA ALA A 71 13.69 36.59 -10.67
C ALA A 71 14.32 35.61 -9.70
N ASP A 72 13.48 34.86 -8.96
CA ASP A 72 13.90 33.73 -8.08
C ASP A 72 14.64 32.65 -8.89
N VAL A 73 15.84 32.97 -9.22
CA VAL A 73 16.80 32.14 -9.85
C VAL A 73 17.78 31.77 -8.76
N ALA A 74 17.48 30.73 -8.00
CA ALA A 74 18.47 30.20 -7.07
C ALA A 74 19.60 29.60 -7.92
N PRO A 75 20.88 30.01 -7.65
CA PRO A 75 21.99 29.29 -8.22
C PRO A 75 21.90 27.83 -7.75
N GLY A 76 21.92 26.88 -8.68
CA GLY A 76 22.22 25.49 -8.36
C GLY A 76 23.60 25.45 -7.70
N PRO A 77 23.90 24.45 -6.85
CA PRO A 77 25.17 24.36 -6.13
C PRO A 77 26.41 24.44 -7.05
N ASP A 78 26.27 24.16 -8.36
CA ASP A 78 27.37 24.23 -9.34
C ASP A 78 26.89 24.55 -10.79
N GLY A 79 25.77 25.25 -11.01
CA GLY A 79 25.18 25.35 -12.35
C GLY A 79 24.45 26.65 -12.70
N PRO A 80 23.99 26.76 -13.96
CA PRO A 80 23.30 27.95 -14.43
C PRO A 80 21.98 28.16 -13.69
N LEU A 81 21.56 29.41 -13.66
CA LEU A 81 20.32 29.91 -13.07
C LEU A 81 19.11 29.05 -13.45
N GLN A 82 18.47 28.37 -12.49
CA GLN A 82 17.33 27.49 -12.75
C GLN A 82 16.00 28.23 -12.57
N ILE A 83 15.19 28.22 -13.61
CA ILE A 83 13.82 28.77 -13.60
C ILE A 83 12.95 27.83 -12.77
N SER A 84 12.36 28.31 -11.67
CA SER A 84 11.72 27.50 -10.64
C SER A 84 10.63 26.53 -11.15
N HIS A 85 9.71 26.98 -12.02
CA HIS A 85 8.64 26.12 -12.54
C HIS A 85 9.17 25.00 -13.47
N VAL A 86 10.24 25.28 -14.25
CA VAL A 86 10.88 24.25 -15.07
C VAL A 86 11.66 23.26 -14.21
N ALA A 87 12.34 23.76 -13.16
CA ALA A 87 13.08 22.90 -12.24
C ALA A 87 12.15 21.96 -11.47
N ASP A 88 11.01 22.47 -10.98
CA ASP A 88 10.02 21.67 -10.28
C ASP A 88 9.34 20.65 -11.21
N ALA A 89 9.03 21.02 -12.45
CA ALA A 89 8.50 20.10 -13.46
C ALA A 89 9.49 18.94 -13.78
N LYS A 90 10.78 19.27 -13.91
CA LYS A 90 11.82 18.26 -14.16
C LYS A 90 12.11 17.37 -12.94
N TRP A 91 11.93 17.90 -11.75
CA TRP A 91 12.18 17.18 -10.50
C TRP A 91 11.10 16.16 -10.19
N ALA A 92 9.83 16.50 -10.40
CA ALA A 92 8.70 15.67 -9.99
C ALA A 92 8.58 14.36 -10.77
N ASP A 93 8.32 13.26 -10.08
CA ASP A 93 7.95 11.96 -10.66
C ASP A 93 6.43 11.84 -10.82
N LEU A 94 5.65 12.61 -10.06
CA LEU A 94 4.20 12.71 -10.14
C LEU A 94 3.75 14.14 -9.84
N LEU A 95 2.76 14.62 -10.62
CA LEU A 95 2.09 15.89 -10.42
C LEU A 95 0.65 15.68 -9.95
N ALA A 96 0.35 16.13 -8.72
CA ALA A 96 -0.99 16.10 -8.14
C ALA A 96 -1.54 17.51 -7.98
N VAL A 97 -2.80 17.75 -8.36
CA VAL A 97 -3.52 19.00 -8.06
C VAL A 97 -4.70 18.66 -7.16
N ALA A 98 -4.58 18.98 -5.89
CA ALA A 98 -5.55 18.70 -4.84
C ALA A 98 -5.60 19.80 -3.78
N PRO A 99 -6.73 20.50 -3.62
CA PRO A 99 -7.92 20.46 -4.44
C PRO A 99 -7.72 21.07 -5.83
N ALA A 100 -8.48 20.61 -6.83
CA ALA A 100 -8.55 21.22 -8.16
C ALA A 100 -9.86 22.01 -8.29
N SER A 101 -9.78 23.34 -8.30
CA SER A 101 -10.91 24.24 -8.53
C SER A 101 -11.37 24.21 -9.99
N ALA A 102 -12.58 24.69 -10.29
CA ALA A 102 -13.05 24.85 -11.66
C ALA A 102 -12.14 25.76 -12.49
N ASP A 103 -11.52 26.77 -11.87
CA ASP A 103 -10.58 27.69 -12.50
C ASP A 103 -9.33 26.95 -13.00
N ILE A 104 -8.66 26.18 -12.13
CA ILE A 104 -7.45 25.44 -12.54
C ILE A 104 -7.74 24.38 -13.59
N ILE A 105 -8.89 23.69 -13.50
CA ILE A 105 -9.33 22.70 -14.50
C ILE A 105 -9.51 23.36 -15.86
N ALA A 106 -10.14 24.54 -15.90
CA ALA A 106 -10.30 25.30 -17.12
C ALA A 106 -8.96 25.78 -17.70
N LYS A 107 -8.05 26.27 -16.86
CA LYS A 107 -6.70 26.70 -17.26
C LYS A 107 -5.90 25.54 -17.85
N ILE A 108 -5.92 24.38 -17.21
CA ILE A 108 -5.25 23.17 -17.72
C ILE A 108 -5.83 22.76 -19.07
N ALA A 109 -7.17 22.70 -19.20
CA ALA A 109 -7.83 22.31 -20.43
C ALA A 109 -7.54 23.26 -21.61
N CYS A 110 -7.27 24.54 -21.32
CA CYS A 110 -6.96 25.56 -22.32
C CYS A 110 -5.47 25.88 -22.48
N GLY A 111 -4.57 25.25 -21.69
CA GLY A 111 -3.13 25.52 -21.75
C GLY A 111 -2.74 26.93 -21.24
N ILE A 112 -3.51 27.51 -20.31
CA ILE A 112 -3.19 28.82 -19.72
C ILE A 112 -2.12 28.66 -18.65
N ALA A 113 -1.04 29.45 -18.75
CA ALA A 113 0.12 29.43 -17.86
C ALA A 113 0.40 30.84 -17.34
N ASP A 114 -0.45 31.33 -16.44
CA ASP A 114 -0.45 32.70 -15.92
C ASP A 114 0.07 32.82 -14.48
N ASP A 115 0.36 31.70 -13.84
CA ASP A 115 0.94 31.64 -12.49
C ASP A 115 2.02 30.54 -12.35
N GLN A 116 2.63 30.42 -11.17
CA GLN A 116 3.66 29.41 -10.89
C GLN A 116 3.14 27.98 -11.11
N LEU A 117 1.91 27.67 -10.64
CA LEU A 117 1.35 26.33 -10.74
C LEU A 117 1.04 25.96 -12.20
N THR A 118 0.33 26.82 -12.90
CA THR A 118 -0.05 26.58 -14.31
C THR A 118 1.15 26.50 -15.22
N SER A 119 2.18 27.33 -15.00
CA SER A 119 3.45 27.26 -15.74
C SER A 119 4.21 25.97 -15.45
N THR A 120 4.20 25.48 -14.20
CA THR A 120 4.80 24.18 -13.85
C THR A 120 4.04 23.04 -14.47
N ILE A 121 2.70 23.08 -14.47
CA ILE A 121 1.83 22.07 -15.10
C ILE A 121 2.13 21.98 -16.59
N LEU A 122 2.23 23.11 -17.28
CA LEU A 122 2.50 23.14 -18.73
C LEU A 122 3.91 22.63 -19.08
N ALA A 123 4.88 22.83 -18.19
CA ALA A 123 6.25 22.34 -18.35
C ALA A 123 6.45 20.87 -17.95
N TYR A 124 5.45 20.22 -17.32
CA TYR A 124 5.55 18.84 -16.85
C TYR A 124 5.14 17.84 -17.94
N ASP A 125 6.08 17.01 -18.37
CA ASP A 125 5.92 16.11 -19.51
C ASP A 125 6.26 14.62 -19.25
N LYS A 126 6.87 14.30 -18.11
CA LYS A 126 7.54 13.00 -17.94
C LYS A 126 6.82 11.96 -17.05
N GLY A 127 5.77 12.32 -16.38
CA GLY A 127 5.17 11.41 -15.40
C GLY A 127 3.65 11.48 -15.31
N PRO A 128 3.04 10.69 -14.42
CA PRO A 128 1.61 10.69 -14.22
C PRO A 128 1.12 12.00 -13.60
N LYS A 129 -0.11 12.37 -13.99
CA LYS A 129 -0.81 13.56 -13.55
C LYS A 129 -2.15 13.21 -12.95
N ILE A 130 -2.49 13.78 -11.79
CA ILE A 130 -3.73 13.51 -11.08
C ILE A 130 -4.44 14.81 -10.68
N LEU A 131 -5.74 14.88 -10.93
CA LEU A 131 -6.63 15.98 -10.53
C LEU A 131 -7.66 15.48 -9.53
N CYS A 132 -7.84 16.24 -8.44
CA CYS A 132 -8.84 15.98 -7.41
C CYS A 132 -9.84 17.15 -7.36
N PRO A 133 -10.92 17.14 -8.14
CA PRO A 133 -11.86 18.25 -8.21
C PRO A 133 -12.53 18.55 -6.87
N ALA A 134 -12.71 19.85 -6.58
CA ALA A 134 -13.42 20.33 -5.40
C ALA A 134 -14.13 21.65 -5.70
N MET A 135 -15.46 21.64 -5.74
CA MET A 135 -16.29 22.80 -6.05
C MET A 135 -17.74 22.56 -5.65
N ASN A 136 -18.58 23.61 -5.74
CA ASN A 136 -20.03 23.47 -5.60
C ASN A 136 -20.60 22.48 -6.64
N VAL A 137 -21.71 21.79 -6.30
CA VAL A 137 -22.35 20.78 -7.16
C VAL A 137 -22.74 21.35 -8.53
N HIS A 138 -23.33 22.52 -8.57
CA HIS A 138 -23.74 23.15 -9.85
C HIS A 138 -22.55 23.55 -10.72
N MET A 139 -21.40 23.94 -10.09
CA MET A 139 -20.16 24.15 -10.81
C MET A 139 -19.59 22.85 -11.37
N TYR A 140 -19.65 21.77 -10.60
CA TYR A 140 -19.15 20.46 -11.03
C TYR A 140 -19.99 19.90 -12.18
N GLU A 141 -21.33 19.95 -12.06
CA GLU A 141 -22.27 19.44 -13.07
C GLU A 141 -22.39 20.35 -14.30
N ASN A 142 -21.84 21.56 -14.24
CA ASN A 142 -21.88 22.49 -15.37
C ASN A 142 -21.22 21.86 -16.62
N ALA A 143 -21.90 21.95 -17.75
CA ALA A 143 -21.44 21.37 -19.01
C ALA A 143 -20.03 21.86 -19.43
N VAL A 144 -19.66 23.09 -19.10
CA VAL A 144 -18.31 23.63 -19.36
C VAL A 144 -17.26 22.94 -18.49
N THR A 145 -17.56 22.73 -17.20
CA THR A 145 -16.65 22.02 -16.28
C THR A 145 -16.48 20.57 -16.72
N GLN A 146 -17.58 19.88 -17.08
CA GLN A 146 -17.51 18.49 -17.55
C GLN A 146 -16.75 18.36 -18.87
N ARG A 147 -16.92 19.29 -19.81
CA ARG A 147 -16.10 19.37 -21.02
C ARG A 147 -14.62 19.54 -20.68
N ASN A 148 -14.28 20.45 -19.78
CA ASN A 148 -12.89 20.72 -19.40
C ASN A 148 -12.26 19.50 -18.69
N LEU A 149 -13.00 18.79 -17.84
CA LEU A 149 -12.58 17.52 -17.23
C LEU A 149 -12.31 16.44 -18.29
N ASN A 150 -13.16 16.33 -19.31
CA ASN A 150 -12.95 15.39 -20.42
C ASN A 150 -11.69 15.76 -21.21
N THR A 151 -11.47 17.04 -21.52
CA THR A 151 -10.23 17.50 -22.15
C THR A 151 -9.01 17.18 -21.28
N CYS A 152 -9.08 17.36 -19.95
CA CYS A 152 -8.00 16.95 -19.06
C CYS A 152 -7.72 15.44 -19.15
N ARG A 153 -8.77 14.58 -19.22
CA ARG A 153 -8.57 13.12 -19.42
C ARG A 153 -7.86 12.81 -20.73
N GLU A 154 -8.27 13.46 -21.84
CA GLU A 154 -7.63 13.34 -23.15
C GLU A 154 -6.16 13.77 -23.13
N LEU A 155 -5.82 14.76 -22.29
CA LEU A 155 -4.45 15.22 -22.03
C LEU A 155 -3.68 14.34 -21.06
N GLY A 156 -4.22 13.18 -20.67
CA GLY A 156 -3.55 12.18 -19.83
C GLY A 156 -3.62 12.44 -18.33
N TRP A 157 -4.57 13.25 -17.85
CA TRP A 157 -4.83 13.42 -16.43
C TRP A 157 -5.75 12.30 -15.89
N THR A 158 -5.36 11.70 -14.80
CA THR A 158 -6.24 10.85 -13.99
C THR A 158 -7.11 11.74 -13.11
N ILE A 159 -8.43 11.60 -13.23
CA ILE A 159 -9.38 12.36 -12.40
C ILE A 159 -9.83 11.48 -11.24
N VAL A 160 -9.56 11.90 -10.02
CA VAL A 160 -10.17 11.31 -8.83
C VAL A 160 -11.52 12.00 -8.61
N GLU A 161 -12.56 11.28 -8.95
CA GLU A 161 -13.94 11.83 -8.90
C GLU A 161 -14.27 12.34 -7.50
N PRO A 162 -14.93 13.52 -7.39
CA PRO A 162 -15.34 14.03 -6.09
C PRO A 162 -16.45 13.17 -5.47
N GLU A 163 -16.51 13.14 -4.14
CA GLU A 163 -17.58 12.47 -3.39
C GLU A 163 -18.91 13.20 -3.51
N SER A 164 -19.98 12.42 -3.33
CA SER A 164 -21.33 12.95 -3.10
C SER A 164 -21.57 13.15 -1.61
N GLY A 165 -22.12 14.29 -1.23
CA GLY A 165 -22.40 14.58 0.18
C GLY A 165 -22.88 16.01 0.38
N MET A 166 -23.03 16.41 1.66
CA MET A 166 -23.33 17.78 2.02
C MET A 166 -22.10 18.65 1.79
N LEU A 167 -22.24 19.72 1.03
CA LEU A 167 -21.20 20.68 0.74
C LEU A 167 -21.20 21.84 1.77
N ALA A 168 -20.11 22.57 1.87
CA ALA A 168 -19.97 23.70 2.81
C ALA A 168 -21.00 24.81 2.59
N CYS A 169 -21.56 24.93 1.39
CA CYS A 169 -22.64 25.86 1.06
C CYS A 169 -24.04 25.37 1.44
N GLY A 170 -24.18 24.15 1.98
CA GLY A 170 -25.46 23.54 2.34
C GLY A 170 -26.14 22.72 1.22
N ASP A 171 -25.59 22.73 0.01
CA ASP A 171 -26.11 21.91 -1.09
C ASP A 171 -25.68 20.45 -0.91
N ALA A 172 -26.49 19.50 -1.33
CA ALA A 172 -26.19 18.09 -1.37
C ALA A 172 -25.92 17.63 -2.81
N GLY A 173 -24.83 16.94 -3.06
CA GLY A 173 -24.49 16.44 -4.38
C GLY A 173 -23.00 16.16 -4.57
N LYS A 174 -22.60 15.91 -5.81
CA LYS A 174 -21.22 15.60 -6.19
C LYS A 174 -20.40 16.88 -6.33
N GLY A 175 -19.31 16.99 -5.60
CA GLY A 175 -18.44 18.19 -5.66
C GLY A 175 -17.44 18.30 -4.51
N ARG A 176 -17.61 17.47 -3.45
CA ARG A 176 -16.68 17.40 -2.33
C ARG A 176 -15.42 16.65 -2.76
N MET A 177 -14.23 17.26 -2.52
CA MET A 177 -12.97 16.55 -2.79
C MET A 177 -12.97 15.18 -2.10
N GLU A 178 -12.56 14.16 -2.83
CA GLU A 178 -12.40 12.80 -2.34
C GLU A 178 -11.57 12.74 -1.05
N GLU A 179 -11.73 11.70 -0.25
CA GLU A 179 -10.99 11.52 0.98
C GLU A 179 -9.49 11.28 0.72
N PRO A 180 -8.58 11.85 1.56
CA PRO A 180 -7.14 11.73 1.36
C PRO A 180 -6.64 10.31 1.17
N ALA A 181 -7.20 9.32 1.88
CA ALA A 181 -6.82 7.91 1.75
C ALA A 181 -7.05 7.33 0.35
N ARG A 182 -8.15 7.72 -0.32
CA ARG A 182 -8.43 7.29 -1.70
C ARG A 182 -7.57 7.99 -2.72
N ILE A 183 -7.27 9.28 -2.50
CA ILE A 183 -6.31 10.02 -3.35
C ILE A 183 -4.92 9.40 -3.23
N GLU A 184 -4.48 9.08 -2.03
CA GLU A 184 -3.23 8.40 -1.75
C GLU A 184 -3.13 7.05 -2.50
N THR A 185 -4.21 6.28 -2.45
CA THR A 185 -4.34 5.02 -3.17
C THR A 185 -4.15 5.20 -4.68
N ALA A 186 -4.81 6.20 -5.28
CA ALA A 186 -4.67 6.51 -6.70
C ALA A 186 -3.24 6.96 -7.05
N VAL A 187 -2.61 7.77 -6.20
CA VAL A 187 -1.21 8.22 -6.36
C VAL A 187 -0.25 7.04 -6.32
N LYS A 188 -0.41 6.12 -5.37
CA LYS A 188 0.39 4.88 -5.27
C LYS A 188 0.26 4.04 -6.54
N ALA A 189 -0.96 3.85 -7.05
CA ALA A 189 -1.19 3.10 -8.28
C ALA A 189 -0.51 3.73 -9.49
N LEU A 190 -0.59 5.06 -9.63
CA LEU A 190 0.06 5.79 -10.72
C LEU A 190 1.59 5.73 -10.66
N LEU A 191 2.17 5.88 -9.48
CA LEU A 191 3.61 5.75 -9.27
C LEU A 191 4.11 4.34 -9.59
N LEU A 192 3.33 3.31 -9.24
CA LEU A 192 3.62 1.93 -9.59
C LEU A 192 3.60 1.68 -11.09
N ALA A 193 2.54 2.10 -11.77
CA ALA A 193 2.37 1.91 -13.22
C ALA A 193 3.47 2.57 -14.04
N ASN A 194 4.13 3.60 -13.48
CA ASN A 194 5.20 4.35 -14.17
C ASN A 194 6.62 4.01 -13.69
N ARG A 195 6.78 2.95 -12.86
CA ARG A 195 8.12 2.47 -12.49
C ARG A 195 8.82 1.81 -13.69
N PRO A 196 10.14 1.99 -13.84
CA PRO A 196 10.93 1.24 -14.82
C PRO A 196 10.80 -0.27 -14.57
N ASP A 197 10.70 -1.08 -15.62
CA ASP A 197 10.52 -2.53 -15.52
C ASP A 197 11.57 -3.23 -14.65
N GLY A 198 12.80 -2.74 -14.61
CA GLY A 198 13.88 -3.27 -13.75
C GLY A 198 13.69 -3.07 -12.25
N GLU A 199 12.72 -2.22 -11.84
CA GLU A 199 12.38 -2.00 -10.43
C GLU A 199 11.18 -2.84 -9.96
N LEU A 200 10.58 -3.63 -10.86
CA LEU A 200 9.41 -4.47 -10.61
C LEU A 200 9.77 -5.97 -10.71
N PRO A 201 10.47 -6.54 -9.71
CA PRO A 201 10.98 -7.92 -9.79
C PRO A 201 9.87 -8.98 -9.80
N LEU A 202 8.62 -8.62 -9.50
CA LEU A 202 7.46 -9.52 -9.54
C LEU A 202 6.51 -9.21 -10.70
N LYS A 203 6.91 -8.36 -11.67
CA LYS A 203 6.06 -8.00 -12.81
C LYS A 203 5.63 -9.24 -13.58
N GLY A 204 4.30 -9.37 -13.74
CA GLY A 204 3.70 -10.48 -14.47
C GLY A 204 3.59 -11.79 -13.68
N LEU A 205 4.06 -11.85 -12.44
CA LEU A 205 3.92 -13.03 -11.58
C LEU A 205 2.62 -12.98 -10.78
N ALA A 206 2.01 -14.15 -10.60
CA ALA A 206 0.88 -14.37 -9.70
C ALA A 206 1.39 -14.71 -8.30
N VAL A 207 1.00 -13.93 -7.30
CA VAL A 207 1.40 -14.11 -5.89
C VAL A 207 0.18 -14.38 -5.03
N LEU A 208 0.18 -15.51 -4.32
CA LEU A 208 -0.82 -15.87 -3.33
C LEU A 208 -0.28 -15.64 -1.93
N VAL A 209 -0.99 -14.88 -1.11
CA VAL A 209 -0.63 -14.61 0.29
C VAL A 209 -1.77 -15.07 1.19
N THR A 210 -1.47 -15.78 2.29
CA THR A 210 -2.46 -16.02 3.33
C THR A 210 -2.22 -15.09 4.51
N ALA A 211 -3.29 -14.59 5.15
CA ALA A 211 -3.20 -13.64 6.25
C ALA A 211 -4.27 -13.89 7.32
N GLY A 212 -4.06 -13.26 8.48
CA GLY A 212 -5.01 -13.31 9.59
C GLY A 212 -5.01 -14.63 10.35
N PRO A 213 -5.85 -14.73 11.37
CA PRO A 213 -6.13 -15.98 12.07
C PRO A 213 -7.27 -16.71 11.38
N THR A 214 -7.38 -18.02 11.59
CA THR A 214 -8.64 -18.72 11.40
C THR A 214 -9.46 -18.73 12.68
N GLN A 215 -10.77 -18.85 12.56
CA GLN A 215 -11.71 -18.96 13.67
C GLN A 215 -12.47 -20.27 13.53
N GLU A 216 -12.27 -21.14 14.50
CA GLU A 216 -12.90 -22.48 14.50
C GLU A 216 -14.12 -22.43 15.43
N PRO A 217 -15.36 -22.43 14.89
CA PRO A 217 -16.56 -22.20 15.69
C PRO A 217 -16.83 -23.34 16.66
N LEU A 218 -17.11 -23.00 17.92
CA LEU A 218 -17.62 -23.89 18.97
C LEU A 218 -19.14 -23.94 18.93
N ASP A 219 -19.73 -22.77 18.81
CA ASP A 219 -21.17 -22.53 18.72
C ASP A 219 -21.40 -21.20 17.93
N PRO A 220 -22.64 -20.73 17.69
CA PRO A 220 -22.88 -19.50 16.97
C PRO A 220 -22.28 -18.21 17.57
N VAL A 221 -21.71 -18.29 18.78
CA VAL A 221 -21.22 -17.12 19.54
C VAL A 221 -19.73 -17.18 19.82
N ARG A 222 -19.16 -18.39 19.96
CA ARG A 222 -17.78 -18.61 20.42
C ARG A 222 -16.98 -19.43 19.43
N PHE A 223 -15.69 -19.14 19.34
CA PHE A 223 -14.74 -19.83 18.46
C PHE A 223 -13.36 -19.95 19.13
N LEU A 224 -12.56 -20.89 18.64
CA LEU A 224 -11.12 -20.97 18.92
C LEU A 224 -10.38 -20.17 17.84
N THR A 225 -9.36 -19.41 18.23
CA THR A 225 -8.58 -18.60 17.29
C THR A 225 -7.18 -18.31 17.82
N ASN A 226 -6.30 -17.86 16.96
CA ASN A 226 -4.97 -17.35 17.27
C ASN A 226 -4.98 -15.83 17.45
N HIS A 227 -3.97 -15.28 18.15
CA HIS A 227 -3.84 -13.82 18.38
C HIS A 227 -3.34 -13.02 17.17
N SER A 228 -3.36 -13.60 15.96
CA SER A 228 -2.89 -12.90 14.76
C SER A 228 -3.76 -11.69 14.43
N THR A 229 -3.14 -10.59 14.02
CA THR A 229 -3.80 -9.37 13.55
C THR A 229 -3.81 -9.23 12.02
N GLY A 230 -3.19 -10.16 11.30
CA GLY A 230 -3.07 -10.12 9.83
C GLY A 230 -2.03 -9.16 9.27
N LYS A 231 -1.47 -8.24 10.07
CA LYS A 231 -0.58 -7.15 9.61
C LYS A 231 0.58 -7.63 8.72
N MET A 232 1.19 -8.78 8.99
CA MET A 232 2.32 -9.26 8.18
C MET A 232 1.88 -9.73 6.79
N GLY A 233 0.78 -10.49 6.71
CA GLY A 233 0.23 -10.96 5.43
C GLY A 233 -0.29 -9.79 4.57
N TYR A 234 -0.93 -8.81 5.20
CA TYR A 234 -1.37 -7.58 4.50
C TYR A 234 -0.17 -6.79 3.97
N ALA A 235 0.88 -6.58 4.77
CA ALA A 235 2.11 -5.95 4.31
C ALA A 235 2.78 -6.72 3.15
N LEU A 236 2.76 -8.06 3.19
CA LEU A 236 3.25 -8.90 2.09
C LEU A 236 2.42 -8.70 0.81
N ALA A 237 1.09 -8.69 0.92
CA ALA A 237 0.21 -8.47 -0.22
C ALA A 237 0.41 -7.08 -0.85
N GLU A 238 0.49 -6.03 -0.03
CA GLU A 238 0.77 -4.67 -0.49
C GLU A 238 2.13 -4.57 -1.18
N GLN A 239 3.18 -5.10 -0.56
CA GLN A 239 4.52 -5.05 -1.14
C GLN A 239 4.64 -5.92 -2.41
N ALA A 240 3.95 -7.07 -2.50
CA ALA A 240 3.92 -7.88 -3.71
C ALA A 240 3.30 -7.11 -4.88
N ARG A 241 2.15 -6.46 -4.65
CA ARG A 241 1.53 -5.55 -5.61
C ARG A 241 2.50 -4.43 -6.00
N ASP A 242 3.15 -3.82 -5.00
CA ASP A 242 4.09 -2.69 -5.21
C ASP A 242 5.35 -3.11 -5.97
N LEU A 243 5.66 -4.39 -6.01
CA LEU A 243 6.73 -4.99 -6.81
C LEU A 243 6.23 -5.53 -8.16
N GLY A 244 4.96 -5.27 -8.53
CA GLY A 244 4.38 -5.52 -9.84
C GLY A 244 3.62 -6.83 -10.01
N ALA A 245 3.39 -7.59 -8.93
CA ALA A 245 2.66 -8.85 -8.96
C ALA A 245 1.15 -8.67 -9.14
N GLN A 246 0.50 -9.68 -9.70
CA GLN A 246 -0.93 -9.90 -9.54
C GLN A 246 -1.12 -10.65 -8.20
N VAL A 247 -1.83 -10.05 -7.25
CA VAL A 247 -1.88 -10.55 -5.88
C VAL A 247 -3.28 -11.02 -5.50
N THR A 248 -3.36 -12.24 -4.98
CA THR A 248 -4.52 -12.76 -4.26
C THR A 248 -4.17 -12.90 -2.78
N LEU A 249 -4.97 -12.28 -1.91
CA LEU A 249 -4.86 -12.36 -0.47
C LEU A 249 -6.00 -13.19 0.11
N VAL A 250 -5.72 -14.38 0.61
CA VAL A 250 -6.69 -15.20 1.36
C VAL A 250 -6.61 -14.81 2.82
N SER A 251 -7.63 -14.12 3.31
CA SER A 251 -7.62 -13.52 4.65
C SER A 251 -8.64 -14.15 5.58
N GLY A 252 -8.17 -14.65 6.73
CA GLY A 252 -9.03 -14.86 7.89
C GLY A 252 -9.52 -13.54 8.48
N PRO A 253 -10.43 -13.58 9.48
CA PRO A 253 -11.07 -12.38 10.02
C PRO A 253 -10.06 -11.41 10.67
N VAL A 254 -9.98 -10.20 10.18
CA VAL A 254 -9.13 -9.12 10.69
C VAL A 254 -9.87 -7.78 10.66
N ALA A 255 -9.34 -6.77 11.37
CA ALA A 255 -9.86 -5.41 11.37
C ALA A 255 -9.00 -4.47 10.49
N LEU A 256 -8.49 -4.99 9.37
CA LEU A 256 -7.69 -4.23 8.40
C LEU A 256 -8.51 -4.00 7.15
N ASP A 257 -8.36 -2.84 6.54
CA ASP A 257 -8.99 -2.54 5.26
C ASP A 257 -8.34 -3.37 4.14
N ALA A 258 -9.14 -3.76 3.15
CA ALA A 258 -8.66 -4.47 1.98
C ALA A 258 -7.61 -3.64 1.23
N PRO A 259 -6.41 -4.19 0.96
CA PRO A 259 -5.39 -3.44 0.24
C PRO A 259 -5.83 -3.14 -1.19
N TYR A 260 -5.66 -1.91 -1.62
CA TYR A 260 -5.98 -1.52 -2.99
C TYR A 260 -5.21 -2.35 -4.03
N GLY A 261 -5.89 -2.75 -5.10
CA GLY A 261 -5.27 -3.49 -6.21
C GLY A 261 -4.83 -4.92 -5.85
N VAL A 262 -5.38 -5.47 -4.76
CA VAL A 262 -5.22 -6.85 -4.32
C VAL A 262 -6.58 -7.53 -4.37
N ASP A 263 -6.64 -8.73 -4.95
CA ASP A 263 -7.83 -9.57 -4.91
C ASP A 263 -7.93 -10.24 -3.53
N VAL A 264 -8.93 -9.83 -2.73
CA VAL A 264 -9.11 -10.33 -1.37
C VAL A 264 -10.18 -11.41 -1.34
N VAL A 265 -9.83 -12.55 -0.78
CA VAL A 265 -10.72 -13.70 -0.56
C VAL A 265 -10.89 -13.88 0.96
N ASP A 266 -12.03 -13.46 1.47
CA ASP A 266 -12.36 -13.61 2.88
C ASP A 266 -12.73 -15.05 3.20
N VAL A 267 -12.14 -15.58 4.27
CA VAL A 267 -12.39 -16.92 4.80
C VAL A 267 -12.57 -16.85 6.31
N THR A 268 -13.15 -17.88 6.92
CA THR A 268 -13.35 -17.90 8.36
C THR A 268 -12.58 -19.04 9.01
N THR A 269 -12.73 -20.26 8.53
CA THR A 269 -12.14 -21.46 9.11
C THR A 269 -10.86 -21.88 8.40
N ALA A 270 -10.10 -22.78 9.02
CA ALA A 270 -8.94 -23.41 8.38
C ALA A 270 -9.33 -24.21 7.13
N ARG A 271 -10.55 -24.79 7.10
CA ARG A 271 -11.09 -25.47 5.91
C ARG A 271 -11.37 -24.51 4.78
N ASP A 272 -12.04 -23.38 5.08
CA ASP A 272 -12.30 -22.37 4.05
C ASP A 272 -10.99 -21.84 3.46
N MET A 273 -9.97 -21.64 4.31
CA MET A 273 -8.64 -21.20 3.87
C MET A 273 -7.94 -22.27 3.03
N PHE A 274 -8.03 -23.53 3.42
CA PHE A 274 -7.50 -24.64 2.65
C PHE A 274 -8.14 -24.72 1.27
N ASP A 275 -9.47 -24.66 1.17
CA ASP A 275 -10.21 -24.71 -0.09
C ASP A 275 -9.89 -23.48 -0.96
N ALA A 276 -9.80 -22.29 -0.36
CA ALA A 276 -9.46 -21.08 -1.09
C ALA A 276 -8.05 -21.11 -1.67
N VAL A 277 -7.08 -21.66 -0.94
CA VAL A 277 -5.70 -21.82 -1.39
C VAL A 277 -5.60 -22.89 -2.47
N THR A 278 -6.13 -24.09 -2.25
CA THR A 278 -6.02 -25.23 -3.18
C THR A 278 -6.61 -24.91 -4.55
N ASN A 279 -7.74 -24.19 -4.57
CA ASN A 279 -8.41 -23.79 -5.82
C ASN A 279 -7.61 -22.77 -6.65
N ARG A 280 -6.60 -22.11 -6.07
CA ARG A 280 -5.80 -21.05 -6.73
C ARG A 280 -4.33 -21.43 -6.91
N PHE A 281 -3.87 -22.42 -6.18
CA PHE A 281 -2.46 -22.78 -6.10
C PHE A 281 -1.84 -23.12 -7.45
N ALA A 282 -2.60 -23.79 -8.31
CA ALA A 282 -2.12 -24.19 -9.63
C ALA A 282 -1.74 -23.01 -10.54
N ASP A 283 -2.41 -21.87 -10.38
CA ASP A 283 -2.22 -20.66 -11.20
C ASP A 283 -1.28 -19.64 -10.55
N THR A 284 -0.58 -20.04 -9.48
CA THR A 284 0.26 -19.14 -8.68
C THR A 284 1.74 -19.40 -8.95
N ASP A 285 2.55 -18.37 -8.99
CA ASP A 285 4.01 -18.45 -9.15
C ASP A 285 4.73 -18.46 -7.80
N ILE A 286 4.30 -17.61 -6.89
CA ILE A 286 4.87 -17.49 -5.53
C ILE A 286 3.72 -17.57 -4.52
N THR A 287 3.88 -18.45 -3.54
CA THR A 287 2.92 -18.58 -2.44
C THR A 287 3.59 -18.27 -1.10
N VAL A 288 2.98 -17.36 -0.32
CA VAL A 288 3.47 -16.96 1.00
C VAL A 288 2.42 -17.26 2.07
N MET A 289 2.68 -18.28 2.89
CA MET A 289 1.78 -18.74 3.96
C MET A 289 2.07 -18.00 5.26
N ALA A 290 1.46 -16.81 5.45
CA ALA A 290 1.67 -15.96 6.62
C ALA A 290 0.47 -15.95 7.60
N ALA A 291 -0.60 -16.67 7.29
CA ALA A 291 -1.75 -16.85 8.18
C ALA A 291 -1.40 -17.64 9.44
N ALA A 292 -2.07 -17.33 10.54
CA ALA A 292 -2.04 -18.11 11.77
C ALA A 292 -3.24 -19.08 11.78
N VAL A 293 -3.09 -20.16 11.06
CA VAL A 293 -4.12 -21.22 10.95
C VAL A 293 -4.22 -21.99 12.26
N GLY A 294 -5.43 -22.28 12.70
CA GLY A 294 -5.65 -23.16 13.87
C GLY A 294 -5.28 -24.61 13.54
N ASP A 295 -4.46 -25.25 14.38
CA ASP A 295 -4.09 -26.65 14.20
C ASP A 295 -5.27 -27.59 14.45
N PHE A 296 -6.22 -27.18 15.30
CA PHE A 296 -7.34 -27.99 15.73
C PHE A 296 -8.67 -27.24 15.61
N ARG A 297 -9.73 -27.99 15.33
CA ARG A 297 -11.12 -27.54 15.36
C ARG A 297 -11.98 -28.48 16.19
N PRO A 298 -13.16 -28.02 16.69
CA PRO A 298 -14.12 -28.93 17.33
C PRO A 298 -14.57 -30.02 16.38
N VAL A 299 -14.70 -31.25 16.90
CA VAL A 299 -15.27 -32.40 16.14
C VAL A 299 -16.70 -32.08 15.74
N GLU A 300 -17.47 -31.50 16.67
CA GLU A 300 -18.85 -31.07 16.44
C GLU A 300 -19.03 -29.59 16.80
N GLN A 301 -19.67 -28.85 15.92
CA GLN A 301 -20.12 -27.49 16.20
C GLN A 301 -21.53 -27.53 16.79
N ALA A 302 -21.72 -26.93 17.96
CA ALA A 302 -23.04 -26.83 18.57
C ALA A 302 -23.95 -25.89 17.75
N ARG A 303 -25.17 -26.32 17.44
CA ARG A 303 -26.17 -25.52 16.70
C ARG A 303 -26.64 -24.31 17.50
N ASP A 304 -26.70 -24.45 18.83
CA ASP A 304 -27.13 -23.42 19.77
C ASP A 304 -26.01 -23.06 20.73
N LYS A 305 -26.07 -21.83 21.27
CA LYS A 305 -25.12 -21.37 22.30
C LYS A 305 -25.05 -22.36 23.47
N ILE A 306 -23.88 -22.92 23.75
CA ILE A 306 -23.65 -23.83 24.84
C ILE A 306 -23.91 -23.11 26.17
N LYS A 307 -24.86 -23.60 26.98
CA LYS A 307 -25.25 -23.01 28.28
C LYS A 307 -24.53 -23.75 29.43
N LYS A 308 -24.25 -23.04 30.50
CA LYS A 308 -23.57 -23.58 31.71
C LYS A 308 -24.34 -24.74 32.35
N ASN A 309 -25.68 -24.70 32.38
CA ASN A 309 -26.58 -25.72 32.90
C ASN A 309 -26.09 -26.35 34.22
N GLY A 310 -25.54 -25.54 35.15
CA GLY A 310 -25.01 -25.99 36.42
C GLY A 310 -23.63 -26.69 36.34
N ARG A 311 -23.01 -26.82 35.19
CA ARG A 311 -21.68 -27.42 35.03
C ARG A 311 -20.57 -26.43 35.37
N SER A 312 -19.50 -26.90 36.03
CA SER A 312 -18.31 -26.12 36.39
C SER A 312 -17.29 -26.03 35.26
N GLY A 313 -17.42 -26.82 34.18
CA GLY A 313 -16.52 -26.85 33.04
C GLY A 313 -17.19 -27.35 31.77
N ILE A 314 -16.48 -27.26 30.66
CA ILE A 314 -16.83 -27.81 29.35
C ILE A 314 -15.65 -28.65 28.88
N GLU A 315 -15.90 -29.88 28.45
CA GLU A 315 -14.96 -30.70 27.69
C GLU A 315 -15.25 -30.51 26.21
N LEU A 316 -14.19 -30.27 25.43
CA LEU A 316 -14.25 -30.11 23.98
C LEU A 316 -13.39 -31.19 23.33
N GLU A 317 -14.01 -31.98 22.48
CA GLU A 317 -13.29 -32.91 21.62
C GLU A 317 -12.82 -32.15 20.36
N LEU A 318 -11.52 -32.22 20.09
CA LEU A 318 -10.90 -31.52 18.97
C LEU A 318 -10.32 -32.51 17.97
N THR A 319 -10.39 -32.15 16.69
CA THR A 319 -9.75 -32.88 15.58
C THR A 319 -8.81 -31.95 14.83
N SER A 320 -7.81 -32.53 14.14
CA SER A 320 -6.83 -31.75 13.37
C SER A 320 -7.47 -31.06 12.18
N ASN A 321 -7.01 -29.85 11.90
CA ASN A 321 -7.26 -29.14 10.66
C ASN A 321 -6.35 -29.65 9.53
N PRO A 322 -6.68 -29.42 8.25
CA PRO A 322 -5.76 -29.71 7.15
C PRO A 322 -4.52 -28.83 7.26
N ASP A 323 -3.36 -29.41 7.00
CA ASP A 323 -2.09 -28.67 6.96
C ASP A 323 -1.89 -28.07 5.57
N ILE A 324 -2.24 -26.79 5.43
CA ILE A 324 -2.22 -26.08 4.15
C ILE A 324 -0.80 -25.98 3.58
N LEU A 325 0.20 -25.73 4.46
CA LEU A 325 1.59 -25.59 4.04
C LEU A 325 2.19 -26.93 3.58
N ALA A 326 1.88 -28.03 4.29
CA ALA A 326 2.31 -29.36 3.89
C ALA A 326 1.71 -29.73 2.52
N TRP A 327 0.41 -29.53 2.38
CA TRP A 327 -0.28 -29.79 1.12
C TRP A 327 0.33 -28.99 -0.05
N ALA A 328 0.59 -27.69 0.15
CA ALA A 328 1.20 -26.85 -0.87
C ALA A 328 2.61 -27.34 -1.27
N GLY A 329 3.42 -27.76 -0.31
CA GLY A 329 4.76 -28.30 -0.58
C GLY A 329 4.75 -29.62 -1.35
N GLU A 330 3.76 -30.48 -1.07
CA GLU A 330 3.58 -31.76 -1.80
C GLU A 330 3.06 -31.57 -3.23
N HIS A 331 2.32 -30.47 -3.48
CA HIS A 331 1.63 -30.23 -4.76
C HIS A 331 2.26 -29.12 -5.61
N LYS A 332 3.31 -28.45 -5.12
CA LYS A 332 3.96 -27.38 -5.89
C LYS A 332 4.64 -27.93 -7.15
N ARG A 333 4.54 -27.15 -8.23
CA ARG A 333 5.30 -27.40 -9.46
C ARG A 333 6.78 -26.97 -9.25
N PRO A 334 7.72 -27.50 -10.06
CA PRO A 334 9.14 -27.11 -9.97
C PRO A 334 9.41 -25.62 -10.17
N ASP A 335 8.53 -24.92 -10.90
CA ASP A 335 8.60 -23.50 -11.19
C ASP A 335 7.90 -22.61 -10.15
N GLN A 336 7.23 -23.19 -9.16
CA GLN A 336 6.57 -22.48 -8.07
C GLN A 336 7.52 -22.30 -6.89
N THR A 337 7.40 -21.16 -6.21
CA THR A 337 8.18 -20.86 -4.99
C THR A 337 7.25 -20.78 -3.79
N LEU A 338 7.53 -21.56 -2.74
CA LEU A 338 6.73 -21.65 -1.51
C LEU A 338 7.49 -21.09 -0.31
N CYS A 339 6.90 -20.10 0.35
CA CYS A 339 7.40 -19.52 1.59
C CYS A 339 6.43 -19.79 2.74
N GLY A 340 6.93 -20.43 3.80
CA GLY A 340 6.18 -20.62 5.04
C GLY A 340 6.61 -19.65 6.13
N PHE A 341 5.73 -19.45 7.11
CA PHE A 341 6.04 -18.78 8.37
C PHE A 341 6.03 -19.75 9.54
N ALA A 342 6.96 -19.56 10.47
CA ALA A 342 7.01 -20.28 11.72
C ALA A 342 7.10 -19.31 12.88
N MET A 343 6.35 -19.60 13.94
CA MET A 343 6.39 -18.85 15.17
C MET A 343 6.76 -19.79 16.31
N GLU A 344 7.92 -19.59 16.89
CA GLU A 344 8.49 -20.49 17.88
C GLU A 344 8.75 -19.78 19.19
N THR A 345 8.69 -20.54 20.28
CA THR A 345 9.00 -20.05 21.63
C THR A 345 10.31 -20.62 22.18
N ARG A 346 10.78 -21.76 21.63
CA ARG A 346 12.03 -22.46 22.01
C ARG A 346 12.61 -23.11 20.76
N ASP A 347 13.94 -23.30 20.74
CA ASP A 347 14.65 -24.04 19.70
C ASP A 347 14.31 -23.62 18.26
N LEU A 348 14.19 -22.28 18.06
CA LEU A 348 13.71 -21.67 16.83
C LEU A 348 14.36 -22.24 15.56
N GLU A 349 15.70 -22.34 15.52
CA GLU A 349 16.40 -22.74 14.31
C GLU A 349 16.20 -24.22 14.01
N ALA A 350 16.23 -25.09 15.02
CA ALA A 350 16.02 -26.51 14.86
C ALA A 350 14.59 -26.83 14.39
N ASN A 351 13.57 -26.21 15.03
CA ASN A 351 12.18 -26.41 14.66
C ASN A 351 11.90 -25.85 13.26
N ALA A 352 12.45 -24.67 12.94
CA ALA A 352 12.32 -24.06 11.63
C ALA A 352 13.00 -24.91 10.53
N ALA A 353 14.20 -25.45 10.76
CA ALA A 353 14.89 -26.34 9.83
C ALA A 353 14.06 -27.61 9.55
N LYS A 354 13.52 -28.21 10.60
CA LYS A 354 12.63 -29.37 10.46
C LYS A 354 11.41 -29.01 9.63
N LYS A 355 10.73 -27.89 9.95
CA LYS A 355 9.53 -27.44 9.23
C LYS A 355 9.83 -27.11 7.77
N LEU A 356 10.98 -26.50 7.45
CA LEU A 356 11.41 -26.22 6.08
C LEU A 356 11.44 -27.51 5.24
N ASN A 357 12.05 -28.58 5.78
CA ASN A 357 12.18 -29.85 5.10
C ASN A 357 10.86 -30.64 5.05
N ASP A 358 10.18 -30.80 6.18
CA ASP A 358 8.95 -31.59 6.28
C ASP A 358 7.81 -31.01 5.43
N LYS A 359 7.82 -29.68 5.19
CA LYS A 359 6.81 -28.97 4.38
C LYS A 359 7.30 -28.61 2.97
N HIS A 360 8.48 -29.07 2.57
CA HIS A 360 9.07 -28.83 1.25
C HIS A 360 9.05 -27.35 0.83
N CYS A 361 9.30 -26.45 1.79
CA CYS A 361 9.35 -25.01 1.54
C CYS A 361 10.66 -24.64 0.85
N ASP A 362 10.61 -23.63 -0.04
CA ASP A 362 11.81 -23.01 -0.60
C ASP A 362 12.40 -21.97 0.36
N MET A 363 11.55 -21.37 1.17
CA MET A 363 11.96 -20.45 2.23
C MET A 363 11.05 -20.59 3.46
N LEU A 364 11.63 -20.48 4.64
CA LEU A 364 10.89 -20.39 5.89
C LEU A 364 11.32 -19.14 6.67
N VAL A 365 10.36 -18.33 7.07
CA VAL A 365 10.55 -17.12 7.89
C VAL A 365 10.12 -17.44 9.32
N ALA A 366 11.10 -17.52 10.22
CA ALA A 366 10.86 -17.86 11.61
C ALA A 366 11.03 -16.64 12.52
N ASN A 367 10.08 -16.41 13.43
CA ASN A 367 10.17 -15.38 14.45
C ASN A 367 9.96 -15.95 15.85
N ASN A 368 10.62 -15.31 16.85
CA ASN A 368 10.51 -15.68 18.25
C ASN A 368 9.58 -14.71 18.99
N LEU A 369 8.50 -15.21 19.56
CA LEU A 369 7.53 -14.42 20.33
C LEU A 369 8.12 -13.74 21.57
N ARG A 370 9.25 -14.23 22.09
CA ARG A 370 9.91 -13.67 23.28
C ARG A 370 10.83 -12.50 22.97
N THR A 371 11.08 -12.21 21.71
CA THR A 371 11.96 -11.09 21.29
C THR A 371 11.20 -9.77 21.41
N PRO A 372 11.69 -8.78 22.17
CA PRO A 372 11.04 -7.47 22.27
C PRO A 372 10.89 -6.79 20.90
N GLY A 373 9.66 -6.39 20.56
CA GLY A 373 9.35 -5.78 19.25
C GLY A 373 9.12 -6.77 18.11
N ALA A 374 9.10 -8.08 18.39
CA ALA A 374 8.58 -9.11 17.50
C ALA A 374 7.23 -9.59 18.03
N GLY A 375 6.25 -9.84 17.17
CA GLY A 375 4.96 -10.39 17.56
C GLY A 375 3.79 -9.92 16.69
N PHE A 376 2.60 -10.46 17.00
CA PHE A 376 1.40 -10.25 16.19
C PHE A 376 0.95 -8.78 16.11
N ALA A 377 0.91 -8.09 17.24
CA ALA A 377 0.40 -6.71 17.34
C ALA A 377 1.45 -5.63 17.02
N ALA A 378 2.74 -5.96 17.05
CA ALA A 378 3.82 -5.00 16.80
C ALA A 378 3.89 -4.61 15.30
N ASP A 379 4.32 -3.39 15.00
CA ASP A 379 4.56 -2.91 13.64
C ASP A 379 5.96 -3.28 13.12
N THR A 380 6.81 -3.83 13.99
CA THR A 380 8.15 -4.33 13.67
C THR A 380 8.24 -5.85 13.86
N ASN A 381 9.27 -6.44 13.26
CA ASN A 381 9.59 -7.85 13.46
C ASN A 381 11.11 -8.09 13.45
N VAL A 382 11.54 -9.21 14.06
CA VAL A 382 12.90 -9.76 14.02
C VAL A 382 12.75 -11.20 13.55
N VAL A 383 13.41 -11.56 12.46
CA VAL A 383 13.20 -12.88 11.86
C VAL A 383 14.53 -13.58 11.57
N THR A 384 14.47 -14.91 11.58
CA THR A 384 15.47 -15.80 11.03
C THR A 384 14.89 -16.42 9.76
N VAL A 385 15.59 -16.27 8.65
CA VAL A 385 15.18 -16.81 7.34
C VAL A 385 16.02 -18.04 7.05
N LEU A 386 15.34 -19.13 6.72
CA LEU A 386 15.97 -20.40 6.34
C LEU A 386 15.63 -20.72 4.87
N THR A 387 16.63 -21.20 4.14
CA THR A 387 16.45 -21.73 2.78
C THR A 387 17.18 -23.09 2.70
N PRO A 388 16.79 -23.99 1.78
CA PRO A 388 17.49 -25.26 1.57
C PRO A 388 19.00 -25.04 1.40
N GLY A 389 19.80 -25.86 2.06
CA GLY A 389 21.25 -25.85 1.96
C GLY A 389 21.76 -27.01 1.08
N GLU A 390 23.07 -27.29 1.16
CA GLU A 390 23.68 -28.40 0.42
C GLU A 390 23.13 -29.77 0.88
N THR A 391 22.71 -29.87 2.14
CA THR A 391 22.05 -31.06 2.71
C THR A 391 20.82 -30.66 3.50
N ALA A 392 19.84 -31.56 3.63
CA ALA A 392 18.63 -31.32 4.39
C ALA A 392 18.88 -30.93 5.86
N ASP A 393 19.95 -31.46 6.47
CA ASP A 393 20.31 -31.19 7.86
C ASP A 393 21.04 -29.85 8.07
N ARG A 394 21.43 -29.18 7.00
CA ARG A 394 22.19 -27.90 7.04
C ARG A 394 21.59 -26.85 6.15
N PRO A 395 20.45 -26.27 6.54
CA PRO A 395 19.87 -25.15 5.80
C PRO A 395 20.76 -23.90 5.87
N ASN A 396 20.65 -23.06 4.87
CA ASN A 396 21.23 -21.71 4.94
C ASN A 396 20.40 -20.87 5.90
N ILE A 397 21.06 -20.20 6.84
CA ILE A 397 20.40 -19.41 7.90
C ILE A 397 20.87 -17.96 7.82
N GLU A 398 19.90 -17.06 7.67
CA GLU A 398 20.11 -15.61 7.74
C GLU A 398 19.33 -15.01 8.91
N ARG A 399 20.00 -14.25 9.79
CA ARG A 399 19.35 -13.52 10.87
C ARG A 399 19.17 -12.08 10.47
N TRP A 400 17.93 -11.62 10.36
CA TRP A 400 17.64 -10.25 9.96
C TRP A 400 17.30 -9.40 11.19
N SER A 401 17.94 -8.23 11.26
CA SER A 401 17.76 -7.28 12.35
C SER A 401 16.31 -6.75 12.38
N LYS A 402 15.92 -6.16 13.52
CA LYS A 402 14.61 -5.52 13.71
C LYS A 402 14.32 -4.51 12.61
N MET A 403 13.18 -4.65 11.95
CA MET A 403 12.71 -3.73 10.90
C MET A 403 11.17 -3.66 10.90
N GLY A 404 10.60 -2.64 10.24
CA GLY A 404 9.16 -2.53 10.01
C GLY A 404 8.64 -3.67 9.15
N LYS A 405 7.37 -4.02 9.32
CA LYS A 405 6.74 -5.13 8.56
C LYS A 405 6.75 -4.89 7.06
N ASP A 406 6.60 -3.65 6.59
CA ASP A 406 6.66 -3.31 5.16
C ASP A 406 8.06 -3.55 4.57
N ALA A 407 9.11 -3.09 5.27
CA ALA A 407 10.50 -3.33 4.85
C ALA A 407 10.84 -4.82 4.87
N LEU A 408 10.33 -5.55 5.86
CA LEU A 408 10.48 -7.00 5.96
C LEU A 408 9.77 -7.71 4.81
N ALA A 409 8.52 -7.36 4.54
CA ALA A 409 7.72 -7.91 3.44
C ALA A 409 8.41 -7.72 2.10
N LYS A 410 8.88 -6.49 1.81
CA LYS A 410 9.64 -6.19 0.59
C LYS A 410 10.89 -7.05 0.48
N ARG A 411 11.67 -7.18 1.57
CA ARG A 411 12.90 -7.98 1.57
C ARG A 411 12.65 -9.46 1.33
N ILE A 412 11.58 -10.03 1.93
CA ILE A 412 11.15 -11.41 1.69
C ILE A 412 10.81 -11.61 0.22
N LEU A 413 9.98 -10.76 -0.35
CA LEU A 413 9.51 -10.88 -1.73
C LEU A 413 10.62 -10.73 -2.77
N VAL A 414 11.54 -9.79 -2.57
CA VAL A 414 12.73 -9.63 -3.44
C VAL A 414 13.60 -10.89 -3.39
N LYS A 415 13.77 -11.50 -2.21
CA LYS A 415 14.53 -12.74 -2.07
C LYS A 415 13.83 -13.91 -2.78
N LEU A 416 12.50 -14.04 -2.65
CA LEU A 416 11.71 -15.06 -3.36
C LEU A 416 11.78 -14.90 -4.87
N ALA A 417 11.69 -13.68 -5.38
CA ALA A 417 11.86 -13.38 -6.81
C ALA A 417 13.25 -13.80 -7.33
N ALA A 418 14.31 -13.51 -6.58
CA ALA A 418 15.67 -13.91 -6.94
C ALA A 418 15.84 -15.43 -6.95
N MET A 419 15.29 -16.14 -5.96
CA MET A 419 15.34 -17.62 -5.88
C MET A 419 14.62 -18.27 -7.06
N ARG A 420 13.45 -17.74 -7.47
CA ARG A 420 12.71 -18.21 -8.64
C ARG A 420 13.53 -18.03 -9.92
N ALA A 421 14.10 -16.85 -10.14
CA ALA A 421 14.93 -16.57 -11.32
C ALA A 421 16.17 -17.46 -11.42
N ASP A 422 16.77 -17.85 -10.28
CA ASP A 422 17.89 -18.79 -10.23
C ASP A 422 17.44 -20.25 -10.47
N GLY A 423 16.22 -20.60 -10.06
CA GLY A 423 15.59 -21.90 -10.35
C GLY A 423 15.27 -22.11 -11.82
N GLU A 424 14.81 -21.07 -12.50
CA GLU A 424 14.51 -21.08 -13.95
C GLU A 424 15.78 -21.20 -14.84
N ARG A 425 16.96 -20.89 -14.29
CA ARG A 425 18.25 -20.98 -14.99
C ARG A 425 18.94 -22.35 -14.86
N ARG A 426 18.43 -23.22 -13.99
CA ARG A 426 18.95 -24.59 -13.76
C ARG A 426 18.10 -25.62 -14.48
#